data_56ffdc73e1bb75022f051e9ef7b418c8
#
_entry.id   56ffdc73e1bb75022f051e9ef7b418c8
#
_cell.length_a   1.000
_cell.length_b   1.000
_cell.length_c   1.000
_cell.angle_alpha   90.00
_cell.angle_beta   90.00
_cell.angle_gamma   90.00
#
_symmetry.space_group_name_H-M   'P 1'
#
loop_
_entity.id
_entity.type
_entity.pdbx_description
1 polymer ?
#
loop_
_entity_poly.entity_id
_entity_poly.type
_entity_poly.pdbx_seq_one_letter_code
_entity_poly.pdbx_strand_id
1 'polypeptide(L)'
;MALPTNTINARAKIFSQILDEKVVASLTSGILSANSSRVQFVGGDEVKIPVIKTNGLGNYNRTSGYASSSLEFGYQTKKFRFDRSFKFGIDAMDEDETAGILNTSNALAVFAKQEEAPEVDSARYSSLYADIARLNGRITQYTPNKATILTKLYDDFGHIQDIVGEQEQLYCFMSGKAYRALTQSSELNRTMETQEITGQNGVTLKVNSLDGVAIIPVPSLRMKTEYAFKATGGFASKVFAGEMNWLIVGAGAVIAIEKHNNTKIIQAANSELYDADQLMGRLVHDCWLFDEQVNTCAVSLLEAGAVNLAGAVDANGVVGFKSTELPTLTTTAATNVTITMGTGTEGVKWYFLEGTGTAPSAVNVGSALPTGATEVTVTVSKTVGSGNYGLLYGVKDGLVVIFDSIKASAAG
;
A
#
# COMPACT_ATOMS: atom_id res chain seq x y z
N MET A 1 -32.71 -31.41 -30.48
CA MET A 1 -31.81 -32.09 -29.54
C MET A 1 -31.34 -31.04 -28.56
N ALA A 2 -31.79 -31.07 -27.32
CA ALA A 2 -31.40 -30.03 -26.33
C ALA A 2 -29.94 -30.26 -25.92
N LEU A 3 -29.11 -29.26 -26.07
CA LEU A 3 -27.73 -29.29 -25.59
C LEU A 3 -27.71 -29.45 -24.06
N PRO A 4 -26.86 -30.28 -23.48
CA PRO A 4 -26.83 -30.49 -22.03
C PRO A 4 -26.30 -29.22 -21.34
N THR A 5 -27.21 -28.49 -20.72
CA THR A 5 -26.93 -27.24 -19.96
C THR A 5 -25.95 -27.47 -18.79
N ASN A 6 -25.81 -28.71 -18.33
CA ASN A 6 -24.93 -29.04 -17.19
C ASN A 6 -23.43 -29.05 -17.52
N THR A 7 -23.06 -29.22 -18.81
CA THR A 7 -21.63 -29.27 -19.18
C THR A 7 -20.96 -27.91 -19.11
N ILE A 8 -21.69 -26.84 -19.40
CA ILE A 8 -21.18 -25.47 -19.37
C ILE A 8 -20.97 -24.99 -17.92
N ASN A 9 -21.93 -25.27 -17.03
CA ASN A 9 -21.82 -24.92 -15.62
C ASN A 9 -20.70 -25.69 -14.89
N ALA A 10 -20.46 -26.95 -15.26
CA ALA A 10 -19.37 -27.74 -14.70
C ALA A 10 -18.00 -27.23 -15.16
N ARG A 11 -17.86 -26.80 -16.43
CA ARG A 11 -16.61 -26.24 -16.93
C ARG A 11 -16.32 -24.87 -16.29
N ALA A 12 -17.29 -23.98 -16.22
CA ALA A 12 -17.14 -22.70 -15.56
C ALA A 12 -16.75 -22.83 -14.08
N LYS A 13 -17.32 -23.81 -13.37
CA LYS A 13 -16.99 -24.10 -11.97
C LYS A 13 -15.57 -24.64 -11.80
N ILE A 14 -15.11 -25.49 -12.70
CA ILE A 14 -13.72 -26.01 -12.70
C ILE A 14 -12.73 -24.88 -12.96
N PHE A 15 -13.01 -23.98 -13.89
CA PHE A 15 -12.15 -22.81 -14.17
C PHE A 15 -12.04 -21.87 -12.99
N SER A 16 -13.14 -21.57 -12.31
CA SER A 16 -13.15 -20.73 -11.11
C SER A 16 -12.27 -21.34 -10.01
N GLN A 17 -12.32 -22.64 -9.78
CA GLN A 17 -11.48 -23.32 -8.79
C GLN A 17 -9.98 -23.25 -9.14
N ILE A 18 -9.62 -23.48 -10.39
CA ILE A 18 -8.22 -23.40 -10.85
C ILE A 18 -7.70 -21.97 -10.75
N LEU A 19 -8.53 -20.97 -11.04
CA LEU A 19 -8.18 -19.56 -10.90
C LEU A 19 -7.92 -19.20 -9.44
N ASP A 20 -8.80 -19.59 -8.52
CA ASP A 20 -8.66 -19.31 -7.09
C ASP A 20 -7.37 -19.89 -6.53
N GLU A 21 -7.02 -21.14 -6.88
CA GLU A 21 -5.76 -21.77 -6.46
C GLU A 21 -4.53 -21.00 -6.97
N LYS A 22 -4.52 -20.56 -8.23
CA LYS A 22 -3.39 -19.85 -8.82
C LYS A 22 -3.23 -18.44 -8.25
N VAL A 23 -4.30 -17.72 -8.03
CA VAL A 23 -4.29 -16.38 -7.43
C VAL A 23 -3.79 -16.47 -5.99
N VAL A 24 -4.31 -17.40 -5.20
CA VAL A 24 -3.88 -17.61 -3.80
C VAL A 24 -2.40 -17.97 -3.73
N ALA A 25 -1.91 -18.85 -4.58
CA ALA A 25 -0.49 -19.24 -4.62
C ALA A 25 0.45 -18.10 -5.02
N SER A 26 -0.02 -17.11 -5.77
CA SER A 26 0.77 -15.96 -6.20
C SER A 26 0.67 -14.74 -5.29
N LEU A 27 -0.33 -14.70 -4.39
CA LEU A 27 -0.52 -13.64 -3.40
C LEU A 27 0.46 -13.80 -2.24
N THR A 28 1.21 -12.75 -1.95
CA THR A 28 2.07 -12.67 -0.76
C THR A 28 1.27 -12.28 0.49
N SER A 29 0.15 -11.58 0.31
CA SER A 29 -0.77 -11.15 1.37
C SER A 29 -1.87 -12.15 1.71
N GLY A 30 -1.85 -13.36 1.15
CA GLY A 30 -2.89 -14.38 1.36
C GLY A 30 -3.12 -14.77 2.83
N ILE A 31 -2.06 -14.72 3.64
CA ILE A 31 -2.12 -15.00 5.08
C ILE A 31 -3.02 -14.02 5.85
N LEU A 32 -3.17 -12.78 5.38
CA LEU A 32 -4.02 -11.76 6.00
C LEU A 32 -5.51 -12.08 5.94
N SER A 33 -5.91 -13.03 5.08
CA SER A 33 -7.30 -13.48 4.96
C SER A 33 -7.75 -14.40 6.10
N ALA A 34 -6.85 -14.80 7.01
CA ALA A 34 -7.15 -15.73 8.11
C ALA A 34 -8.29 -15.26 9.04
N ASN A 35 -8.47 -13.96 9.20
CA ASN A 35 -9.49 -13.38 10.08
C ASN A 35 -10.82 -13.06 9.38
N SER A 36 -11.00 -13.44 8.13
CA SER A 36 -12.20 -13.12 7.35
C SER A 36 -13.51 -13.64 7.97
N SER A 37 -13.45 -14.74 8.74
CA SER A 37 -14.60 -15.33 9.42
C SER A 37 -15.13 -14.51 10.62
N ARG A 38 -14.36 -13.55 11.13
CA ARG A 38 -14.75 -12.70 12.27
C ARG A 38 -15.71 -11.57 11.90
N VAL A 39 -16.03 -11.41 10.64
CA VAL A 39 -16.78 -10.28 10.13
C VAL A 39 -18.17 -10.70 9.70
N GLN A 40 -19.18 -9.91 10.08
CA GLN A 40 -20.55 -10.06 9.64
C GLN A 40 -20.86 -9.11 8.48
N PHE A 41 -21.33 -9.66 7.37
CA PHE A 41 -21.85 -8.87 6.27
C PHE A 41 -23.28 -8.43 6.58
N VAL A 42 -23.54 -7.12 6.51
CA VAL A 42 -24.87 -6.56 6.80
C VAL A 42 -25.68 -6.30 5.52
N GLY A 43 -25.12 -6.65 4.37
CA GLY A 43 -25.69 -6.33 3.05
C GLY A 43 -25.10 -5.06 2.46
N GLY A 44 -25.22 -4.89 1.12
CA GLY A 44 -24.59 -3.76 0.42
C GLY A 44 -23.06 -3.81 0.47
N ASP A 45 -22.41 -2.65 0.50
CA ASP A 45 -20.93 -2.50 0.47
C ASP A 45 -20.33 -2.26 1.86
N GLU A 46 -21.07 -2.57 2.92
CA GLU A 46 -20.68 -2.27 4.29
C GLU A 46 -20.40 -3.54 5.09
N VAL A 47 -19.37 -3.44 5.93
CA VAL A 47 -18.97 -4.46 6.90
C VAL A 47 -19.00 -3.84 8.28
N LYS A 48 -19.65 -4.51 9.23
CA LYS A 48 -19.68 -4.09 10.63
C LYS A 48 -18.75 -4.94 11.47
N ILE A 49 -17.85 -4.28 12.17
CA ILE A 49 -16.89 -4.87 13.07
C ILE A 49 -17.30 -4.53 14.50
N PRO A 50 -17.63 -5.49 15.36
CA PRO A 50 -17.99 -5.20 16.75
C PRO A 50 -16.76 -4.72 17.54
N VAL A 51 -16.94 -3.69 18.35
CA VAL A 51 -15.91 -3.13 19.24
C VAL A 51 -16.48 -3.03 20.64
N ILE A 52 -15.71 -3.49 21.62
CA ILE A 52 -16.03 -3.38 23.05
C ILE A 52 -14.94 -2.54 23.71
N LYS A 53 -15.34 -1.45 24.37
CA LYS A 53 -14.45 -0.61 25.17
C LYS A 53 -14.83 -0.73 26.62
N THR A 54 -13.84 -0.87 27.48
CA THR A 54 -14.02 -0.98 28.92
C THR A 54 -13.13 0.03 29.63
N ASN A 55 -13.62 0.59 30.73
CA ASN A 55 -12.80 1.38 31.62
C ASN A 55 -12.01 0.44 32.55
N GLY A 56 -10.86 0.89 33.04
CA GLY A 56 -10.01 0.15 33.93
C GLY A 56 -10.66 -0.13 35.34
N LEU A 57 -9.91 -0.78 36.20
CA LEU A 57 -10.32 -1.09 37.56
C LEU A 57 -10.34 0.19 38.39
N GLY A 58 -11.39 0.37 39.18
CA GLY A 58 -11.47 1.41 40.22
C GLY A 58 -11.20 0.85 41.62
N ASN A 59 -10.88 1.73 42.55
CA ASN A 59 -10.62 1.32 43.94
C ASN A 59 -11.91 0.88 44.64
N TYR A 60 -11.87 -0.28 45.28
CA TYR A 60 -12.95 -0.73 46.15
C TYR A 60 -13.01 0.10 47.42
N ASN A 61 -14.18 0.62 47.74
CA ASN A 61 -14.42 1.35 48.98
C ASN A 61 -15.31 0.49 49.92
N ARG A 62 -14.86 0.28 51.17
CA ARG A 62 -15.59 -0.53 52.12
C ARG A 62 -16.97 0.02 52.50
N THR A 63 -17.18 1.33 52.32
CA THR A 63 -18.45 2.00 52.65
C THR A 63 -19.38 2.10 51.46
N SER A 64 -18.86 2.33 50.23
CA SER A 64 -19.65 2.51 49.01
C SER A 64 -19.64 1.33 48.05
N GLY A 65 -18.82 0.27 48.35
CA GLY A 65 -18.76 -0.94 47.55
C GLY A 65 -17.84 -0.83 46.30
N TYR A 66 -18.24 -1.51 45.25
CA TYR A 66 -17.49 -1.59 43.97
C TYR A 66 -17.52 -0.28 43.22
N ALA A 67 -16.38 0.08 42.59
CA ALA A 67 -16.33 1.19 41.70
C ALA A 67 -17.16 0.88 40.44
N SER A 68 -17.90 1.87 39.95
CA SER A 68 -18.69 1.74 38.71
C SER A 68 -17.74 1.77 37.52
N SER A 69 -17.72 0.71 36.72
CA SER A 69 -17.05 0.63 35.44
C SER A 69 -18.06 0.72 34.31
N SER A 70 -17.71 1.40 33.24
CA SER A 70 -18.54 1.48 32.03
C SER A 70 -18.07 0.47 30.99
N LEU A 71 -19.02 -0.18 30.33
CA LEU A 71 -18.82 -1.02 29.17
C LEU A 71 -19.53 -0.36 28.00
N GLU A 72 -18.78 -0.03 26.96
CA GLU A 72 -19.32 0.53 25.72
C GLU A 72 -19.20 -0.54 24.62
N PHE A 73 -20.34 -0.88 24.04
CA PHE A 73 -20.42 -1.79 22.89
C PHE A 73 -20.87 -1.00 21.66
N GLY A 74 -20.12 -1.09 20.56
CA GLY A 74 -20.40 -0.41 19.32
C GLY A 74 -19.99 -1.22 18.10
N TYR A 75 -20.30 -0.69 16.93
CA TYR A 75 -19.85 -1.25 15.65
C TYR A 75 -19.06 -0.21 14.88
N GLN A 76 -17.89 -0.61 14.37
CA GLN A 76 -17.21 0.15 13.33
C GLN A 76 -17.72 -0.28 11.97
N THR A 77 -18.18 0.67 11.16
CA THR A 77 -18.62 0.40 9.79
C THR A 77 -17.49 0.71 8.83
N LYS A 78 -17.07 -0.28 8.05
CA LYS A 78 -16.08 -0.14 6.97
C LYS A 78 -16.77 -0.38 5.63
N LYS A 79 -16.35 0.38 4.58
CA LYS A 79 -16.88 0.23 3.22
C LYS A 79 -15.83 -0.35 2.30
N PHE A 80 -16.25 -1.23 1.38
CA PHE A 80 -15.37 -1.74 0.35
C PHE A 80 -14.92 -0.61 -0.58
N ARG A 81 -13.61 -0.48 -0.78
CA ARG A 81 -12.98 0.52 -1.64
C ARG A 81 -12.69 -0.01 -3.03
N PHE A 82 -12.51 -1.34 -3.16
CA PHE A 82 -12.06 -1.97 -4.40
C PHE A 82 -13.16 -2.86 -4.98
N ASP A 83 -13.72 -2.44 -6.12
CA ASP A 83 -14.63 -3.19 -6.98
C ASP A 83 -14.03 -3.18 -8.39
N ARG A 84 -13.35 -4.27 -8.72
CA ARG A 84 -12.56 -4.38 -9.95
C ARG A 84 -13.15 -5.42 -10.87
N SER A 85 -13.04 -5.19 -12.16
CA SER A 85 -13.54 -6.13 -13.16
C SER A 85 -12.62 -6.16 -14.38
N PHE A 86 -12.67 -7.28 -15.09
CA PHE A 86 -12.00 -7.45 -16.36
C PHE A 86 -12.92 -8.11 -17.38
N LYS A 87 -12.65 -7.86 -18.65
CA LYS A 87 -13.32 -8.54 -19.76
C LYS A 87 -12.31 -8.75 -20.87
N PHE A 88 -12.20 -10.01 -21.32
CA PHE A 88 -11.42 -10.38 -22.51
C PHE A 88 -12.34 -11.03 -23.53
N GLY A 89 -12.05 -10.82 -24.82
CA GLY A 89 -12.63 -11.59 -25.93
C GLY A 89 -11.50 -12.31 -26.65
N ILE A 90 -11.68 -13.59 -26.93
CA ILE A 90 -10.77 -14.40 -27.75
C ILE A 90 -11.57 -14.86 -28.95
N ASP A 91 -11.19 -14.39 -30.13
CA ASP A 91 -11.83 -14.78 -31.37
C ASP A 91 -11.51 -16.24 -31.70
N ALA A 92 -12.49 -16.96 -32.27
CA ALA A 92 -12.31 -18.36 -32.61
C ALA A 92 -11.21 -18.59 -33.67
N MET A 93 -11.01 -17.61 -34.58
CA MET A 93 -9.93 -17.67 -35.57
C MET A 93 -8.56 -17.45 -34.93
N ASP A 94 -8.45 -16.55 -33.91
CA ASP A 94 -7.20 -16.33 -33.20
C ASP A 94 -6.76 -17.58 -32.41
N GLU A 95 -7.72 -18.33 -31.86
CA GLU A 95 -7.43 -19.60 -31.19
C GLU A 95 -6.91 -20.66 -32.17
N ASP A 96 -7.50 -20.76 -33.36
CA ASP A 96 -7.07 -21.69 -34.41
C ASP A 96 -5.70 -21.31 -35.00
N GLU A 97 -5.49 -20.03 -35.34
CA GLU A 97 -4.22 -19.51 -35.87
C GLU A 97 -3.05 -19.67 -34.89
N THR A 98 -3.30 -19.61 -33.60
CA THR A 98 -2.29 -19.81 -32.56
C THR A 98 -2.13 -21.28 -32.14
N ALA A 99 -2.78 -22.23 -32.84
CA ALA A 99 -2.77 -23.65 -32.53
C ALA A 99 -3.18 -23.94 -31.05
N GLY A 100 -4.15 -23.19 -30.52
CA GLY A 100 -4.69 -23.35 -29.19
C GLY A 100 -3.78 -22.80 -28.05
N ILE A 101 -2.72 -22.09 -28.36
CA ILE A 101 -1.87 -21.42 -27.35
C ILE A 101 -2.65 -20.27 -26.71
N LEU A 102 -3.34 -19.47 -27.54
CA LEU A 102 -4.24 -18.42 -27.07
C LEU A 102 -5.62 -19.02 -26.78
N ASN A 103 -5.78 -19.59 -25.62
CA ASN A 103 -7.05 -20.07 -25.13
C ASN A 103 -7.47 -19.39 -23.84
N THR A 104 -8.72 -19.51 -23.46
CA THR A 104 -9.32 -18.88 -22.28
C THR A 104 -8.59 -19.23 -20.97
N SER A 105 -8.12 -20.48 -20.85
CA SER A 105 -7.40 -20.94 -19.65
C SER A 105 -6.03 -20.29 -19.52
N ASN A 106 -5.27 -20.22 -20.60
CA ASN A 106 -3.93 -19.65 -20.59
C ASN A 106 -4.00 -18.13 -20.37
N ALA A 107 -4.92 -17.46 -21.07
CA ALA A 107 -5.14 -16.03 -20.90
C ALA A 107 -5.50 -15.68 -19.44
N LEU A 108 -6.41 -16.45 -18.83
CA LEU A 108 -6.81 -16.26 -17.44
C LEU A 108 -5.65 -16.53 -16.47
N ALA A 109 -4.88 -17.59 -16.68
CA ALA A 109 -3.73 -17.93 -15.83
C ALA A 109 -2.63 -16.85 -15.86
N VAL A 110 -2.36 -16.28 -17.03
CA VAL A 110 -1.39 -15.19 -17.20
C VAL A 110 -1.91 -13.92 -16.54
N PHE A 111 -3.17 -13.57 -16.77
CA PHE A 111 -3.79 -12.39 -16.17
C PHE A 111 -3.78 -12.46 -14.63
N ALA A 112 -4.23 -13.56 -14.06
CA ALA A 112 -4.27 -13.74 -12.61
C ALA A 112 -2.88 -13.59 -11.97
N LYS A 113 -1.85 -14.13 -12.60
CA LYS A 113 -0.48 -14.08 -12.09
C LYS A 113 0.19 -12.72 -12.29
N GLN A 114 -0.02 -12.07 -13.43
CA GLN A 114 0.72 -10.87 -13.82
C GLN A 114 0.03 -9.59 -13.34
N GLU A 115 -1.31 -9.56 -13.34
CA GLU A 115 -2.08 -8.34 -13.09
C GLU A 115 -2.88 -8.40 -11.77
N GLU A 116 -3.70 -9.44 -11.58
CA GLU A 116 -4.62 -9.49 -10.45
C GLU A 116 -3.91 -9.66 -9.11
N ALA A 117 -3.00 -10.62 -8.98
CA ALA A 117 -2.29 -10.86 -7.72
C ALA A 117 -1.42 -9.67 -7.28
N PRO A 118 -0.64 -9.00 -8.18
CA PRO A 118 0.08 -7.79 -7.82
C PRO A 118 -0.82 -6.63 -7.44
N GLU A 119 -1.98 -6.47 -8.09
CA GLU A 119 -2.95 -5.42 -7.77
C GLU A 119 -3.56 -5.62 -6.38
N VAL A 120 -3.99 -6.84 -6.06
CA VAL A 120 -4.56 -7.18 -4.74
C VAL A 120 -3.54 -6.98 -3.62
N ASP A 121 -2.31 -7.46 -3.79
CA ASP A 121 -1.23 -7.25 -2.81
C ASP A 121 -0.97 -5.76 -2.58
N SER A 122 -0.84 -5.00 -3.66
CA SER A 122 -0.58 -3.55 -3.59
C SER A 122 -1.72 -2.79 -2.91
N ALA A 123 -2.97 -3.18 -3.18
CA ALA A 123 -4.14 -2.62 -2.53
C ALA A 123 -4.15 -2.92 -1.02
N ARG A 124 -3.85 -4.17 -0.63
CA ARG A 124 -3.82 -4.57 0.78
C ARG A 124 -2.71 -3.84 1.56
N TYR A 125 -1.48 -3.83 1.06
CA TYR A 125 -0.37 -3.17 1.75
C TYR A 125 -0.53 -1.66 1.85
N SER A 126 -0.97 -0.99 0.79
CA SER A 126 -1.24 0.45 0.84
C SER A 126 -2.41 0.81 1.75
N SER A 127 -3.44 -0.04 1.81
CA SER A 127 -4.57 0.14 2.71
C SER A 127 -4.15 0.02 4.18
N LEU A 128 -3.32 -0.98 4.50
CA LEU A 128 -2.78 -1.14 5.85
C LEU A 128 -1.89 0.02 6.26
N TYR A 129 -1.01 0.48 5.36
CA TYR A 129 -0.22 1.68 5.61
C TYR A 129 -1.10 2.90 5.91
N ALA A 130 -2.13 3.13 5.11
CA ALA A 130 -3.05 4.25 5.29
C ALA A 130 -3.81 4.16 6.64
N ASP A 131 -4.23 2.95 7.05
CA ASP A 131 -4.87 2.74 8.34
C ASP A 131 -3.89 2.96 9.51
N ILE A 132 -2.65 2.46 9.42
CA ILE A 132 -1.61 2.68 10.43
C ILE A 132 -1.29 4.18 10.57
N ALA A 133 -1.13 4.89 9.45
CA ALA A 133 -0.88 6.33 9.46
C ALA A 133 -2.06 7.12 10.05
N ARG A 134 -3.30 6.77 9.69
CA ARG A 134 -4.53 7.40 10.22
C ARG A 134 -4.65 7.23 11.74
N LEU A 135 -4.23 6.09 12.26
CA LEU A 135 -4.34 5.75 13.69
C LEU A 135 -3.10 6.16 14.50
N ASN A 136 -2.16 6.90 13.90
CA ASN A 136 -0.89 7.30 14.51
C ASN A 136 -0.06 6.09 15.00
N GLY A 137 -0.08 4.98 14.25
CA GLY A 137 0.76 3.83 14.51
C GLY A 137 2.24 4.13 14.26
N ARG A 138 3.10 3.15 14.60
CA ARG A 138 4.55 3.31 14.47
C ARG A 138 4.97 3.35 13.00
N ILE A 139 5.52 4.48 12.57
CA ILE A 139 6.12 4.67 11.24
C ILE A 139 7.55 5.12 11.45
N THR A 140 8.51 4.35 10.93
CA THR A 140 9.94 4.64 11.00
C THR A 140 10.50 4.90 9.60
N GLN A 141 11.59 5.64 9.50
CA GLN A 141 12.30 5.87 8.26
C GLN A 141 13.70 5.29 8.36
N TYR A 142 14.11 4.55 7.34
CA TYR A 142 15.38 3.85 7.36
C TYR A 142 15.83 3.49 5.94
N THR A 143 17.11 3.74 5.64
CA THR A 143 17.74 3.25 4.41
C THR A 143 18.41 1.90 4.66
N PRO A 144 17.94 0.80 4.04
CA PRO A 144 18.44 -0.54 4.31
C PRO A 144 19.93 -0.67 4.11
N ASN A 145 20.64 -1.04 5.18
CA ASN A 145 22.08 -1.29 5.20
C ASN A 145 22.35 -2.61 5.90
N LYS A 146 23.20 -3.46 5.30
CA LYS A 146 23.58 -4.78 5.82
C LYS A 146 24.13 -4.80 7.26
N ALA A 147 24.72 -3.67 7.71
CA ALA A 147 25.32 -3.59 9.04
C ALA A 147 24.31 -3.21 10.14
N THR A 148 23.18 -2.55 9.80
CA THR A 148 22.26 -1.99 10.79
C THR A 148 20.83 -2.48 10.65
N ILE A 149 20.52 -3.21 9.59
CA ILE A 149 19.15 -3.64 9.29
C ILE A 149 18.56 -4.54 10.38
N LEU A 150 19.37 -5.44 10.93
CA LEU A 150 18.94 -6.36 11.96
C LEU A 150 18.57 -5.60 13.25
N THR A 151 19.43 -4.68 13.68
CA THR A 151 19.17 -3.83 14.85
C THR A 151 17.88 -3.02 14.67
N LYS A 152 17.68 -2.41 13.49
CA LYS A 152 16.46 -1.63 13.21
C LYS A 152 15.20 -2.48 13.18
N LEU A 153 15.28 -3.69 12.68
CA LEU A 153 14.16 -4.63 12.67
C LEU A 153 13.81 -5.06 14.11
N TYR A 154 14.83 -5.33 14.95
CA TYR A 154 14.62 -5.63 16.36
C TYR A 154 14.09 -4.44 17.15
N ASP A 155 14.48 -3.20 16.83
CA ASP A 155 13.89 -2.00 17.44
C ASP A 155 12.36 -1.92 17.18
N ASP A 156 11.92 -2.32 15.97
CA ASP A 156 10.49 -2.33 15.65
C ASP A 156 9.77 -3.52 16.29
N PHE A 157 10.38 -4.71 16.35
CA PHE A 157 9.82 -5.87 17.08
C PHE A 157 9.72 -5.58 18.58
N GLY A 158 10.80 -5.09 19.18
CA GLY A 158 10.84 -4.77 20.60
C GLY A 158 9.80 -3.73 21.00
N HIS A 159 9.59 -2.71 20.17
CA HIS A 159 8.53 -1.73 20.42
C HIS A 159 7.13 -2.34 20.46
N ILE A 160 6.83 -3.28 19.57
CA ILE A 160 5.54 -3.99 19.56
C ILE A 160 5.45 -4.90 20.81
N GLN A 161 6.50 -5.66 21.08
CA GLN A 161 6.55 -6.60 22.22
C GLN A 161 6.45 -5.88 23.57
N ASP A 162 7.04 -4.71 23.71
CA ASP A 162 6.93 -3.88 24.92
C ASP A 162 5.49 -3.45 25.22
N ILE A 163 4.65 -3.28 24.19
CA ILE A 163 3.26 -2.83 24.36
C ILE A 163 2.30 -4.02 24.50
N VAL A 164 2.48 -5.05 23.65
CA VAL A 164 1.50 -6.14 23.50
C VAL A 164 1.96 -7.43 24.18
N GLY A 165 3.27 -7.58 24.42
CA GLY A 165 3.89 -8.79 24.93
C GLY A 165 4.35 -9.73 23.80
N GLU A 166 5.11 -10.77 24.19
CA GLU A 166 5.73 -11.71 23.23
C GLU A 166 4.78 -12.78 22.67
N GLN A 167 3.54 -12.87 23.19
CA GLN A 167 2.61 -13.94 22.81
C GLN A 167 1.87 -13.69 21.49
N GLU A 168 1.91 -12.47 20.97
CA GLU A 168 1.24 -12.14 19.70
C GLU A 168 2.09 -12.60 18.52
N GLN A 169 1.48 -13.41 17.64
CA GLN A 169 2.14 -13.82 16.41
C GLN A 169 2.24 -12.65 15.42
N LEU A 170 3.45 -12.32 15.02
CA LEU A 170 3.73 -11.24 14.10
C LEU A 170 4.10 -11.76 12.70
N TYR A 171 3.66 -11.04 11.67
CA TYR A 171 4.07 -11.23 10.29
C TYR A 171 4.81 -9.99 9.81
N CYS A 172 5.98 -10.18 9.23
CA CYS A 172 6.79 -9.12 8.65
C CYS A 172 6.84 -9.28 7.13
N PHE A 173 6.12 -8.43 6.43
CA PHE A 173 6.21 -8.31 4.97
C PHE A 173 7.38 -7.41 4.62
N MET A 174 8.38 -7.93 3.94
CA MET A 174 9.62 -7.22 3.67
C MET A 174 9.86 -7.05 2.18
N SER A 175 10.23 -5.83 1.76
CA SER A 175 10.57 -5.55 0.36
C SER A 175 11.82 -6.31 -0.07
N GLY A 176 11.90 -6.68 -1.35
CA GLY A 176 13.05 -7.43 -1.87
C GLY A 176 14.39 -6.71 -1.71
N LYS A 177 14.39 -5.37 -1.60
CA LYS A 177 15.61 -4.58 -1.31
C LYS A 177 16.05 -4.77 0.14
N ALA A 178 15.13 -4.63 1.10
CA ALA A 178 15.40 -4.83 2.52
C ALA A 178 15.74 -6.29 2.83
N TYR A 179 15.02 -7.24 2.23
CA TYR A 179 15.29 -8.67 2.41
C TYR A 179 16.70 -9.06 1.97
N ARG A 180 17.18 -8.52 0.84
CA ARG A 180 18.58 -8.75 0.41
C ARG A 180 19.59 -8.16 1.37
N ALA A 181 19.33 -6.96 1.92
CA ALA A 181 20.22 -6.37 2.93
C ALA A 181 20.23 -7.20 4.21
N LEU A 182 19.09 -7.75 4.62
CA LEU A 182 18.96 -8.63 5.78
C LEU A 182 19.74 -9.93 5.58
N THR A 183 19.58 -10.62 4.46
CA THR A 183 20.28 -11.89 4.18
C THR A 183 21.79 -11.71 4.03
N GLN A 184 22.27 -10.50 3.72
CA GLN A 184 23.70 -10.17 3.64
C GLN A 184 24.28 -9.70 4.99
N SER A 185 23.47 -9.59 6.03
CA SER A 185 23.93 -9.21 7.37
C SER A 185 24.76 -10.34 7.97
N SER A 186 25.96 -10.01 8.46
CA SER A 186 26.88 -10.97 9.07
C SER A 186 26.37 -11.54 10.40
N GLU A 187 25.44 -10.83 11.05
CA GLU A 187 24.86 -11.22 12.35
C GLU A 187 23.74 -12.26 12.20
N LEU A 188 23.17 -12.37 11.01
CA LEU A 188 22.02 -13.23 10.72
C LEU A 188 22.31 -14.73 10.72
N ASN A 189 23.57 -15.15 10.48
CA ASN A 189 23.96 -16.55 10.30
C ASN A 189 23.65 -17.49 11.50
N ARG A 190 23.12 -16.95 12.60
CA ARG A 190 22.81 -17.73 13.82
C ARG A 190 21.32 -17.87 14.13
N THR A 191 20.43 -17.12 13.49
CA THR A 191 19.08 -16.87 14.02
C THR A 191 17.93 -17.13 13.06
N MET A 192 18.15 -17.43 11.78
CA MET A 192 17.06 -17.71 10.84
C MET A 192 16.65 -19.18 10.86
N GLU A 193 15.41 -19.44 11.25
CA GLU A 193 14.76 -20.74 11.17
C GLU A 193 13.75 -20.73 10.02
N THR A 194 13.49 -21.91 9.44
CA THR A 194 12.44 -22.05 8.42
C THR A 194 11.15 -22.46 9.10
N GLN A 195 10.12 -21.65 8.99
CA GLN A 195 8.79 -21.92 9.53
C GLN A 195 7.80 -22.21 8.41
N GLU A 196 6.92 -23.19 8.62
CA GLU A 196 5.78 -23.45 7.74
C GLU A 196 4.53 -22.76 8.30
N ILE A 197 3.94 -21.87 7.51
CA ILE A 197 2.71 -21.17 7.90
C ILE A 197 1.62 -21.59 6.93
N THR A 198 0.55 -22.14 7.50
CA THR A 198 -0.63 -22.56 6.73
C THR A 198 -1.73 -21.51 6.87
N GLY A 199 -2.11 -20.88 5.77
CA GLY A 199 -3.28 -20.00 5.71
C GLY A 199 -4.59 -20.79 5.76
N GLN A 200 -5.70 -20.13 6.07
CA GLN A 200 -7.03 -20.77 6.13
C GLN A 200 -7.45 -21.48 4.83
N ASN A 201 -6.88 -21.08 3.69
CA ASN A 201 -7.16 -21.68 2.38
C ASN A 201 -6.28 -22.90 2.08
N GLY A 202 -5.59 -23.47 3.07
CA GLY A 202 -4.74 -24.64 2.90
C GLY A 202 -3.41 -24.40 2.17
N VAL A 203 -3.08 -23.14 1.85
CA VAL A 203 -1.80 -22.79 1.26
C VAL A 203 -0.74 -22.74 2.35
N THR A 204 0.24 -23.62 2.25
CA THR A 204 1.40 -23.66 3.14
C THR A 204 2.53 -22.85 2.52
N LEU A 205 2.95 -21.78 3.19
CA LEU A 205 4.11 -20.98 2.83
C LEU A 205 5.29 -21.37 3.70
N LYS A 206 6.40 -21.74 3.05
CA LYS A 206 7.69 -21.88 3.74
C LYS A 206 8.33 -20.50 3.80
N VAL A 207 8.40 -19.93 5.00
CA VAL A 207 8.96 -18.59 5.24
C VAL A 207 10.11 -18.70 6.24
N ASN A 208 11.06 -17.81 6.08
CA ASN A 208 12.12 -17.67 7.07
C ASN A 208 11.55 -16.92 8.27
N SER A 209 11.81 -17.42 9.48
CA SER A 209 11.43 -16.74 10.72
C SER A 209 12.67 -16.21 11.43
N LEU A 210 12.50 -15.09 12.10
CA LEU A 210 13.47 -14.46 12.97
C LEU A 210 12.79 -14.26 14.33
N ASP A 211 13.29 -14.97 15.36
CA ASP A 211 12.71 -14.96 16.71
C ASP A 211 11.18 -15.19 16.75
N GLY A 212 10.71 -16.16 15.98
CA GLY A 212 9.27 -16.48 15.89
C GLY A 212 8.45 -15.56 14.97
N VAL A 213 9.02 -14.45 14.49
CA VAL A 213 8.37 -13.57 13.51
C VAL A 213 8.61 -14.07 12.09
N ALA A 214 7.54 -14.37 11.38
CA ALA A 214 7.63 -14.82 10.00
C ALA A 214 7.96 -13.68 9.05
N ILE A 215 9.04 -13.81 8.27
CA ILE A 215 9.47 -12.83 7.28
C ILE A 215 9.04 -13.28 5.89
N ILE A 216 8.14 -12.53 5.28
CA ILE A 216 7.58 -12.81 3.96
C ILE A 216 8.18 -11.83 2.96
N PRO A 217 9.04 -12.31 2.02
CA PRO A 217 9.59 -11.44 1.01
C PRO A 217 8.51 -11.05 -0.01
N VAL A 218 8.39 -9.76 -0.27
CA VAL A 218 7.44 -9.18 -1.21
C VAL A 218 8.17 -8.41 -2.30
N PRO A 219 7.76 -8.51 -3.57
CA PRO A 219 8.33 -7.67 -4.63
C PRO A 219 8.19 -6.18 -4.29
N SER A 220 9.29 -5.42 -4.41
CA SER A 220 9.31 -3.99 -4.00
C SER A 220 8.30 -3.13 -4.75
N LEU A 221 7.88 -3.54 -5.96
CA LEU A 221 6.84 -2.85 -6.72
C LEU A 221 5.45 -2.90 -6.08
N ARG A 222 5.20 -3.92 -5.22
CA ARG A 222 3.93 -4.09 -4.49
C ARG A 222 3.94 -3.42 -3.11
N MET A 223 5.11 -2.93 -2.65
CA MET A 223 5.30 -2.34 -1.33
C MET A 223 5.55 -0.84 -1.41
N LYS A 224 4.51 -0.10 -1.77
CA LYS A 224 4.51 1.36 -1.74
C LYS A 224 3.32 1.90 -0.95
N THR A 225 3.46 3.10 -0.42
CA THR A 225 2.46 3.71 0.46
C THR A 225 1.15 4.02 -0.24
N GLU A 226 1.17 4.29 -1.55
CA GLU A 226 -0.02 4.63 -2.31
C GLU A 226 0.03 4.17 -3.76
N TYR A 227 -1.16 3.79 -4.26
CA TYR A 227 -1.38 3.43 -5.66
C TYR A 227 -2.58 4.16 -6.25
N ALA A 228 -2.52 4.39 -7.56
CA ALA A 228 -3.64 4.81 -8.37
C ALA A 228 -4.16 3.59 -9.15
N PHE A 229 -5.40 3.21 -8.89
CA PHE A 229 -6.10 2.13 -9.59
C PHE A 229 -6.89 2.74 -10.75
N LYS A 230 -6.49 2.42 -11.98
CA LYS A 230 -7.06 3.03 -13.18
C LYS A 230 -8.43 2.41 -13.51
N ALA A 231 -9.40 3.25 -13.88
CA ALA A 231 -10.70 2.78 -14.32
C ALA A 231 -10.64 1.97 -15.64
N THR A 232 -9.61 2.21 -16.45
CA THR A 232 -9.36 1.51 -17.72
C THR A 232 -8.61 0.19 -17.57
N GLY A 233 -8.26 -0.19 -16.33
CA GLY A 233 -7.48 -1.38 -15.99
C GLY A 233 -6.05 -1.07 -15.56
N GLY A 234 -5.52 -1.96 -14.72
CA GLY A 234 -4.18 -1.85 -14.14
C GLY A 234 -4.07 -0.83 -13.01
N PHE A 235 -2.90 -0.81 -12.40
CA PHE A 235 -2.57 0.08 -11.29
C PHE A 235 -1.15 0.64 -11.46
N ALA A 236 -0.88 1.76 -10.84
CA ALA A 236 0.46 2.36 -10.80
C ALA A 236 0.69 3.02 -9.44
N SER A 237 1.94 3.08 -9.00
CA SER A 237 2.26 3.86 -7.80
C SER A 237 1.94 5.33 -8.05
N LYS A 238 1.35 6.01 -7.04
CA LYS A 238 1.21 7.47 -7.11
C LYS A 238 2.58 8.13 -7.07
N VAL A 239 2.61 9.34 -7.56
CA VAL A 239 3.83 10.14 -7.76
C VAL A 239 4.63 10.31 -6.45
N PHE A 240 3.95 10.54 -5.33
CA PHE A 240 4.56 10.74 -4.01
C PHE A 240 4.54 9.49 -3.13
N ALA A 241 4.32 8.32 -3.71
CA ALA A 241 4.30 7.08 -2.96
C ALA A 241 5.70 6.72 -2.45
N GLY A 242 5.86 6.68 -1.13
CA GLY A 242 7.08 6.19 -0.49
C GLY A 242 7.25 4.68 -0.71
N GLU A 243 8.50 4.20 -0.75
CA GLU A 243 8.79 2.78 -0.72
C GLU A 243 8.77 2.28 0.73
N MET A 244 8.10 1.17 0.98
CA MET A 244 8.13 0.51 2.30
C MET A 244 9.27 -0.51 2.34
N ASN A 245 10.09 -0.44 3.40
CA ASN A 245 11.11 -1.44 3.65
C ASN A 245 10.49 -2.71 4.20
N TRP A 246 9.66 -2.56 5.23
CA TRP A 246 8.87 -3.63 5.82
C TRP A 246 7.58 -3.10 6.44
N LEU A 247 6.61 -3.99 6.51
CA LEU A 247 5.33 -3.81 7.18
C LEU A 247 5.17 -4.98 8.17
N ILE A 248 5.14 -4.68 9.46
CA ILE A 248 4.91 -5.65 10.52
C ILE A 248 3.45 -5.54 10.94
N VAL A 249 2.77 -6.67 11.07
CA VAL A 249 1.38 -6.75 11.51
C VAL A 249 1.16 -7.94 12.43
N GLY A 250 0.37 -7.75 13.47
CA GLY A 250 -0.12 -8.84 14.31
C GLY A 250 -1.10 -9.74 13.56
N ALA A 251 -1.03 -11.04 13.79
CA ALA A 251 -1.89 -12.02 13.12
C ALA A 251 -3.38 -11.75 13.36
N GLY A 252 -3.74 -11.24 14.54
CA GLY A 252 -5.10 -10.88 14.91
C GLY A 252 -5.58 -9.50 14.47
N ALA A 253 -4.66 -8.63 14.03
CA ALA A 253 -4.90 -7.20 13.84
C ALA A 253 -5.56 -6.84 12.50
N VAL A 254 -5.45 -7.69 11.51
CA VAL A 254 -5.82 -7.39 10.11
C VAL A 254 -6.93 -8.30 9.64
N ILE A 255 -7.85 -7.72 8.87
CA ILE A 255 -8.88 -8.43 8.14
C ILE A 255 -8.73 -8.12 6.65
N ALA A 256 -8.42 -9.13 5.87
CA ALA A 256 -8.52 -9.07 4.40
C ALA A 256 -9.70 -9.92 3.93
N ILE A 257 -10.60 -9.33 3.18
CA ILE A 257 -11.85 -9.98 2.75
C ILE A 257 -12.02 -9.84 1.26
N GLU A 258 -12.44 -10.93 0.64
CA GLU A 258 -12.97 -11.00 -0.71
C GLU A 258 -14.47 -11.28 -0.61
N LYS A 259 -15.28 -10.27 -0.88
CA LYS A 259 -16.73 -10.37 -0.82
C LYS A 259 -17.31 -11.07 -2.02
N HIS A 260 -16.75 -10.81 -3.18
CA HIS A 260 -17.22 -11.36 -4.44
C HIS A 260 -16.02 -11.63 -5.34
N ASN A 261 -15.90 -12.86 -5.75
CA ASN A 261 -14.93 -13.31 -6.74
C ASN A 261 -15.69 -14.21 -7.72
N ASN A 262 -16.08 -13.67 -8.86
CA ASN A 262 -16.88 -14.42 -9.84
C ASN A 262 -16.30 -14.23 -11.24
N THR A 263 -15.93 -15.34 -11.84
CA THR A 263 -15.49 -15.42 -13.22
C THR A 263 -16.57 -16.10 -14.06
N LYS A 264 -16.96 -15.47 -15.17
CA LYS A 264 -17.94 -15.96 -16.13
C LYS A 264 -17.27 -16.15 -17.48
N ILE A 265 -17.58 -17.26 -18.12
CA ILE A 265 -17.15 -17.57 -19.49
C ILE A 265 -18.40 -17.69 -20.34
N ILE A 266 -18.50 -16.89 -21.40
CA ILE A 266 -19.52 -16.99 -22.44
C ILE A 266 -18.82 -17.53 -23.67
N GLN A 267 -19.15 -18.74 -24.06
CA GLN A 267 -18.58 -19.36 -25.28
C GLN A 267 -19.12 -18.69 -26.55
N ALA A 268 -18.34 -18.69 -27.61
CA ALA A 268 -18.69 -18.17 -28.94
C ALA A 268 -20.05 -18.68 -29.41
N ALA A 269 -20.34 -19.97 -29.23
CA ALA A 269 -21.62 -20.58 -29.58
C ALA A 269 -22.85 -20.02 -28.86
N ASN A 270 -22.68 -19.31 -27.74
CA ASN A 270 -23.73 -18.68 -26.94
C ASN A 270 -23.73 -17.14 -27.05
N SER A 271 -22.90 -16.59 -27.89
CA SER A 271 -22.79 -15.14 -28.14
C SER A 271 -23.57 -14.78 -29.38
N GLU A 272 -24.54 -13.85 -29.27
CA GLU A 272 -25.32 -13.38 -30.42
C GLU A 272 -24.58 -12.37 -31.31
N LEU A 273 -23.53 -11.76 -30.79
CA LEU A 273 -22.87 -10.61 -31.43
C LEU A 273 -21.46 -10.91 -31.94
N TYR A 274 -20.76 -11.88 -31.37
CA TYR A 274 -19.35 -12.15 -31.67
C TYR A 274 -19.08 -13.64 -31.72
N ASP A 275 -18.32 -14.10 -32.71
CA ASP A 275 -17.77 -15.45 -32.76
C ASP A 275 -16.48 -15.51 -31.93
N ALA A 276 -16.64 -15.24 -30.63
CA ALA A 276 -15.54 -15.11 -29.68
C ALA A 276 -15.94 -15.60 -28.30
N ASP A 277 -15.04 -16.31 -27.64
CA ASP A 277 -15.16 -16.64 -26.23
C ASP A 277 -14.95 -15.39 -25.38
N GLN A 278 -15.91 -15.05 -24.53
CA GLN A 278 -15.84 -13.90 -23.64
C GLN A 278 -15.58 -14.35 -22.21
N LEU A 279 -14.48 -13.92 -21.66
CA LEU A 279 -14.10 -14.13 -20.26
C LEU A 279 -14.31 -12.83 -19.47
N MET A 280 -15.12 -12.87 -18.44
CA MET A 280 -15.44 -11.72 -17.58
C MET A 280 -15.25 -12.11 -16.13
N GLY A 281 -14.57 -11.25 -15.36
CA GLY A 281 -14.41 -11.41 -13.92
C GLY A 281 -14.75 -10.13 -13.17
N ARG A 282 -15.22 -10.28 -11.93
CA ARG A 282 -15.45 -9.19 -10.99
C ARG A 282 -14.94 -9.61 -9.62
N LEU A 283 -14.07 -8.79 -9.06
CA LEU A 283 -13.49 -8.98 -7.74
C LEU A 283 -13.80 -7.78 -6.84
N VAL A 284 -14.51 -8.03 -5.73
CA VAL A 284 -14.77 -7.05 -4.68
C VAL A 284 -13.99 -7.47 -3.44
N HIS A 285 -12.98 -6.69 -3.10
CA HIS A 285 -12.09 -7.01 -1.97
C HIS A 285 -11.70 -5.75 -1.21
N ASP A 286 -11.26 -5.93 0.03
CA ASP A 286 -10.58 -4.87 0.80
C ASP A 286 -9.79 -5.48 1.97
N CYS A 287 -8.99 -4.63 2.61
CA CYS A 287 -8.19 -4.98 3.76
C CYS A 287 -8.22 -3.83 4.77
N TRP A 288 -8.53 -4.14 6.02
CA TRP A 288 -8.62 -3.15 7.11
C TRP A 288 -7.83 -3.59 8.33
N LEU A 289 -7.32 -2.61 9.03
CA LEU A 289 -6.76 -2.77 10.36
C LEU A 289 -7.86 -2.55 11.41
N PHE A 290 -7.85 -3.36 12.47
CA PHE A 290 -8.64 -3.09 13.66
C PHE A 290 -8.07 -1.87 14.39
N ASP A 291 -8.91 -0.85 14.64
CA ASP A 291 -8.44 0.42 15.18
C ASP A 291 -7.77 0.26 16.57
N GLU A 292 -8.25 -0.66 17.41
CA GLU A 292 -7.69 -0.92 18.74
C GLU A 292 -6.38 -1.74 18.71
N GLN A 293 -6.03 -2.31 17.56
CA GLN A 293 -4.84 -3.16 17.41
C GLN A 293 -3.70 -2.50 16.64
N VAL A 294 -3.75 -1.19 16.45
CA VAL A 294 -2.70 -0.44 15.75
C VAL A 294 -1.31 -0.62 16.40
N ASN A 295 -1.27 -0.82 17.70
CA ASN A 295 -0.02 -1.03 18.45
C ASN A 295 0.70 -2.35 18.13
N THR A 296 0.03 -3.31 17.47
CA THR A 296 0.66 -4.54 16.95
C THR A 296 1.26 -4.37 15.57
N CYS A 297 1.25 -3.15 15.05
CA CYS A 297 1.69 -2.86 13.70
C CYS A 297 2.82 -1.82 13.68
N ALA A 298 3.76 -2.00 12.76
CA ALA A 298 4.82 -1.05 12.49
C ALA A 298 5.16 -1.02 11.00
N VAL A 299 5.52 0.15 10.50
CA VAL A 299 5.96 0.34 9.11
C VAL A 299 7.31 1.01 9.08
N SER A 300 8.22 0.51 8.28
CA SER A 300 9.46 1.21 7.95
C SER A 300 9.41 1.67 6.50
N LEU A 301 9.59 2.95 6.30
CA LEU A 301 9.68 3.57 4.98
C LEU A 301 11.15 3.71 4.58
N LEU A 302 11.41 3.61 3.27
CA LEU A 302 12.70 3.97 2.74
C LEU A 302 12.93 5.47 2.99
N GLU A 303 14.03 5.79 3.64
CA GLU A 303 14.50 7.17 3.72
C GLU A 303 14.89 7.60 2.31
N ALA A 304 14.03 8.36 1.66
CA ALA A 304 14.35 8.95 0.38
C ALA A 304 15.27 10.15 0.65
N GLY A 305 16.43 10.18 0.02
CA GLY A 305 17.29 11.37 0.05
C GLY A 305 16.52 12.60 -0.44
N ALA A 306 16.94 13.78 -0.06
CA ALA A 306 16.34 15.03 -0.49
C ALA A 306 16.17 15.02 -2.03
N VAL A 307 14.96 15.06 -2.51
CA VAL A 307 14.66 15.12 -3.94
C VAL A 307 14.53 16.59 -4.30
N ASN A 308 15.53 17.12 -5.00
CA ASN A 308 15.40 18.41 -5.64
C ASN A 308 14.50 18.23 -6.87
N LEU A 309 13.48 19.07 -7.03
CA LEU A 309 12.58 19.02 -8.19
C LEU A 309 13.32 19.06 -9.54
N ALA A 310 14.41 19.81 -9.62
CA ALA A 310 15.25 19.86 -10.82
C ALA A 310 15.96 18.53 -11.13
N GLY A 311 16.17 17.67 -10.14
CA GLY A 311 16.79 16.34 -10.27
C GLY A 311 15.81 15.17 -10.20
N ALA A 312 14.52 15.43 -9.89
CA ALA A 312 13.50 14.39 -9.78
C ALA A 312 12.97 13.92 -11.13
N VAL A 313 13.20 14.68 -12.18
CA VAL A 313 12.88 14.33 -13.56
C VAL A 313 14.18 13.94 -14.23
N ASP A 314 14.44 12.65 -14.37
CA ASP A 314 15.52 12.23 -15.26
C ASP A 314 15.16 12.53 -16.71
N ALA A 315 16.17 12.60 -17.59
CA ALA A 315 15.99 12.87 -19.03
C ALA A 315 15.10 11.82 -19.72
N ASN A 316 14.75 10.72 -19.05
CA ASN A 316 13.97 9.60 -19.56
C ASN A 316 12.56 9.53 -18.97
N GLY A 317 12.17 10.43 -18.05
CA GLY A 317 10.84 10.47 -17.45
C GLY A 317 10.52 9.28 -16.52
N VAL A 318 11.53 8.60 -15.99
CA VAL A 318 11.37 7.30 -15.32
C VAL A 318 11.02 7.41 -13.82
N VAL A 319 11.05 8.59 -13.23
CA VAL A 319 10.77 8.75 -11.79
C VAL A 319 9.33 9.22 -11.50
N GLY A 320 8.39 8.91 -12.34
CA GLY A 320 6.97 9.04 -12.01
C GLY A 320 6.40 10.47 -12.02
N PHE A 321 7.22 11.49 -12.30
CA PHE A 321 6.76 12.87 -12.42
C PHE A 321 6.80 13.33 -13.88
N LYS A 322 5.67 13.74 -14.40
CA LYS A 322 5.67 14.64 -15.54
C LYS A 322 6.01 16.03 -15.02
N SER A 323 6.95 16.71 -15.64
CA SER A 323 7.35 18.07 -15.24
C SER A 323 6.18 19.07 -15.15
N THR A 324 5.08 18.79 -15.87
CA THR A 324 3.84 19.58 -15.86
C THR A 324 2.93 19.31 -14.66
N GLU A 325 3.18 18.26 -13.88
CA GLU A 325 2.35 17.90 -12.72
C GLU A 325 2.83 18.54 -11.42
N LEU A 326 4.08 19.01 -11.39
CA LEU A 326 4.69 19.62 -10.21
C LEU A 326 4.64 21.16 -10.28
N PRO A 327 4.60 21.84 -9.12
CA PRO A 327 4.82 23.27 -9.10
C PRO A 327 6.22 23.61 -9.62
N THR A 328 6.32 24.73 -10.30
CA THR A 328 7.59 25.27 -10.79
C THR A 328 7.90 26.60 -10.10
N LEU A 329 9.17 26.80 -9.77
CA LEU A 329 9.70 28.07 -9.26
C LEU A 329 10.37 28.82 -10.42
N THR A 330 10.01 30.07 -10.59
CA THR A 330 10.65 30.98 -11.55
C THR A 330 10.95 32.31 -10.90
N THR A 331 12.06 32.97 -11.29
CA THR A 331 12.35 34.34 -10.87
C THR A 331 11.80 35.30 -11.94
N THR A 332 10.87 36.16 -11.53
CA THR A 332 10.28 37.18 -12.42
C THR A 332 10.90 38.56 -12.28
N ALA A 333 11.61 38.82 -11.18
CA ALA A 333 12.38 40.03 -10.92
C ALA A 333 13.43 39.73 -9.84
N ALA A 334 14.35 40.68 -9.60
CA ALA A 334 15.44 40.56 -8.63
C ALA A 334 15.00 40.16 -7.20
N THR A 335 13.72 40.36 -6.89
CA THR A 335 13.14 40.15 -5.55
C THR A 335 11.84 39.32 -5.59
N ASN A 336 11.44 38.80 -6.72
CA ASN A 336 10.18 38.04 -6.83
C ASN A 336 10.41 36.65 -7.36
N VAL A 337 9.90 35.67 -6.60
CA VAL A 337 9.81 34.27 -6.99
C VAL A 337 8.36 33.95 -7.28
N THR A 338 8.08 33.49 -8.48
CA THR A 338 6.73 33.01 -8.87
C THR A 338 6.66 31.50 -8.73
N ILE A 339 5.66 31.03 -8.00
CA ILE A 339 5.33 29.63 -7.83
C ILE A 339 4.14 29.35 -8.76
N THR A 340 4.33 28.56 -9.79
CA THR A 340 3.25 28.11 -10.67
C THR A 340 2.84 26.71 -10.24
N MET A 341 1.57 26.54 -9.82
CA MET A 341 1.07 25.26 -9.35
C MET A 341 0.89 24.28 -10.51
N GLY A 342 1.31 23.03 -10.30
CA GLY A 342 1.12 21.93 -11.22
C GLY A 342 -0.24 21.23 -11.04
N THR A 343 -0.62 20.36 -11.96
CA THR A 343 -1.90 19.64 -11.98
C THR A 343 -1.88 18.33 -11.17
N GLY A 344 -0.71 17.78 -10.86
CA GLY A 344 -0.52 16.47 -10.19
C GLY A 344 -0.29 16.56 -8.68
N THR A 345 -0.76 17.62 -8.01
CA THR A 345 -0.47 17.90 -6.60
C THR A 345 -1.49 17.31 -5.62
N GLU A 346 -2.37 16.42 -6.06
CA GLU A 346 -3.39 15.83 -5.20
C GLU A 346 -2.79 15.10 -3.99
N GLY A 347 -3.22 15.49 -2.79
CA GLY A 347 -2.76 14.92 -1.52
C GLY A 347 -1.44 15.50 -0.99
N VAL A 348 -0.80 16.45 -1.69
CA VAL A 348 0.38 17.17 -1.22
C VAL A 348 0.03 18.61 -0.95
N LYS A 349 0.38 19.09 0.24
CA LYS A 349 0.29 20.52 0.58
C LYS A 349 1.62 21.18 0.30
N TRP A 350 1.58 22.36 -0.31
CA TRP A 350 2.77 23.11 -0.67
C TRP A 350 3.01 24.28 0.26
N TYR A 351 4.25 24.47 0.67
CA TYR A 351 4.66 25.52 1.60
C TYR A 351 5.86 26.26 1.04
N PHE A 352 5.84 27.57 1.17
CA PHE A 352 6.91 28.46 0.77
C PHE A 352 7.61 29.08 1.99
N LEU A 353 8.93 29.15 1.93
CA LEU A 353 9.78 29.80 2.93
C LEU A 353 10.86 30.62 2.21
N GLU A 354 11.16 31.79 2.73
CA GLU A 354 12.34 32.55 2.31
C GLU A 354 13.57 32.03 3.06
N GLY A 355 14.59 31.61 2.29
CA GLY A 355 15.90 31.22 2.83
C GLY A 355 16.88 32.40 2.82
N THR A 356 17.80 32.46 3.76
CA THR A 356 18.88 33.45 3.81
C THR A 356 19.91 33.21 2.70
N GLY A 357 20.74 34.19 2.36
CA GLY A 357 21.63 34.27 1.20
C GLY A 357 22.65 33.12 0.98
N THR A 358 22.71 32.13 1.85
CA THR A 358 23.46 30.89 1.65
C THR A 358 22.60 29.83 0.95
N ALA A 359 23.21 29.04 0.04
CA ALA A 359 22.51 27.94 -0.59
C ALA A 359 21.92 27.03 0.48
N PRO A 360 20.60 26.69 0.37
CA PRO A 360 19.98 25.81 1.35
C PRO A 360 20.66 24.43 1.30
N SER A 361 20.92 23.87 2.48
CA SER A 361 21.29 22.46 2.57
C SER A 361 20.12 21.59 2.10
N ALA A 362 20.43 20.47 1.48
CA ALA A 362 19.41 19.51 1.08
C ALA A 362 18.55 19.12 2.29
N VAL A 363 17.23 19.18 2.13
CA VAL A 363 16.27 18.78 3.15
C VAL A 363 15.96 17.28 2.94
N ASN A 364 16.11 16.50 3.98
CA ASN A 364 15.78 15.07 3.90
C ASN A 364 14.27 14.88 3.76
N VAL A 365 13.86 14.04 2.83
CA VAL A 365 12.47 13.60 2.75
C VAL A 365 12.11 12.90 4.06
N GLY A 366 10.95 13.25 4.61
CA GLY A 366 10.50 12.78 5.93
C GLY A 366 10.89 13.68 7.10
N SER A 367 11.61 14.78 6.86
CA SER A 367 11.81 15.79 7.91
C SER A 367 10.53 16.58 8.19
N ALA A 368 10.44 17.15 9.39
CA ALA A 368 9.36 18.07 9.70
C ALA A 368 9.48 19.36 8.86
N LEU A 369 8.33 19.98 8.56
CA LEU A 369 8.29 21.25 7.86
C LEU A 369 9.02 22.33 8.69
N PRO A 370 9.94 23.11 8.09
CA PRO A 370 10.59 24.20 8.79
C PRO A 370 9.61 25.24 9.32
N THR A 371 9.90 25.77 10.51
CA THR A 371 9.10 26.83 11.13
C THR A 371 9.11 28.11 10.28
N GLY A 372 7.95 28.72 10.10
CA GLY A 372 7.79 29.93 9.29
C GLY A 372 7.40 29.72 7.84
N ALA A 373 7.34 28.47 7.38
CA ALA A 373 6.84 28.17 6.06
C ALA A 373 5.33 28.47 5.95
N THR A 374 4.92 29.12 4.84
CA THR A 374 3.53 29.51 4.56
C THR A 374 2.92 28.64 3.50
N GLU A 375 1.67 28.15 3.72
CA GLU A 375 0.98 27.32 2.76
C GLU A 375 0.67 28.07 1.46
N VAL A 376 0.84 27.40 0.32
CA VAL A 376 0.60 27.88 -1.04
C VAL A 376 -0.38 26.96 -1.73
N THR A 377 -1.56 27.47 -2.05
CA THR A 377 -2.64 26.68 -2.67
C THR A 377 -2.94 27.09 -4.12
N VAL A 378 -2.41 28.22 -4.55
CA VAL A 378 -2.63 28.78 -5.89
C VAL A 378 -1.33 29.33 -6.44
N THR A 379 -1.26 29.50 -7.76
CA THR A 379 -0.14 30.20 -8.39
C THR A 379 0.00 31.62 -7.82
N VAL A 380 1.15 31.92 -7.25
CA VAL A 380 1.41 33.18 -6.54
C VAL A 380 2.84 33.65 -6.71
N SER A 381 3.05 34.97 -6.74
CA SER A 381 4.38 35.57 -6.66
C SER A 381 4.66 35.96 -5.21
N LYS A 382 5.81 35.57 -4.70
CA LYS A 382 6.30 35.87 -3.35
C LYS A 382 7.52 36.80 -3.46
N THR A 383 7.54 37.81 -2.61
CA THR A 383 8.71 38.71 -2.49
C THR A 383 9.78 37.98 -1.68
N VAL A 384 10.99 38.00 -2.18
CA VAL A 384 12.18 37.39 -1.53
C VAL A 384 13.29 38.46 -1.53
N GLY A 385 14.03 38.61 -0.44
CA GLY A 385 15.14 39.55 -0.38
C GLY A 385 16.19 39.29 -1.47
N SER A 386 16.79 40.35 -1.97
CA SER A 386 17.82 40.26 -3.02
C SER A 386 18.96 39.33 -2.59
N GLY A 387 19.26 38.31 -3.41
CA GLY A 387 20.28 37.30 -3.12
C GLY A 387 19.84 36.16 -2.19
N ASN A 388 18.63 36.21 -1.66
CA ASN A 388 18.04 35.15 -0.88
C ASN A 388 17.46 34.05 -1.78
N TYR A 389 17.07 32.92 -1.18
CA TYR A 389 16.45 31.78 -1.87
C TYR A 389 14.95 31.73 -1.57
N GLY A 390 14.17 31.46 -2.59
CA GLY A 390 12.80 30.98 -2.44
C GLY A 390 12.83 29.45 -2.28
N LEU A 391 12.28 28.93 -1.20
CA LEU A 391 12.25 27.50 -0.87
C LEU A 391 10.83 27.01 -0.96
N LEU A 392 10.61 25.93 -1.68
CA LEU A 392 9.30 25.29 -1.84
C LEU A 392 9.34 23.87 -1.27
N TYR A 393 8.42 23.59 -0.37
CA TYR A 393 8.28 22.28 0.28
C TYR A 393 6.95 21.66 -0.08
N GLY A 394 6.96 20.45 -0.60
CA GLY A 394 5.77 19.59 -0.70
C GLY A 394 5.67 18.73 0.55
N VAL A 395 4.54 18.81 1.25
CA VAL A 395 4.30 18.11 2.52
C VAL A 395 3.14 17.15 2.35
N LYS A 396 3.34 15.91 2.77
CA LYS A 396 2.31 14.88 2.84
C LYS A 396 2.38 14.21 4.20
N ASP A 397 1.22 14.04 4.84
CA ASP A 397 1.10 13.43 6.18
C ASP A 397 1.98 14.13 7.25
N GLY A 398 2.16 15.46 7.11
CA GLY A 398 2.96 16.27 8.02
C GLY A 398 4.47 16.25 7.77
N LEU A 399 4.95 15.47 6.80
CA LEU A 399 6.38 15.31 6.50
C LEU A 399 6.73 15.86 5.12
N VAL A 400 7.90 16.44 4.98
CA VAL A 400 8.40 16.94 3.70
C VAL A 400 8.70 15.77 2.77
N VAL A 401 8.05 15.74 1.61
CA VAL A 401 8.24 14.71 0.58
C VAL A 401 8.98 15.23 -0.64
N ILE A 402 8.93 16.55 -0.89
CA ILE A 402 9.61 17.21 -1.99
C ILE A 402 10.17 18.56 -1.52
N PHE A 403 11.30 18.93 -2.11
CA PHE A 403 11.95 20.22 -1.87
C PHE A 403 12.47 20.79 -3.18
N ASP A 404 12.24 22.06 -3.42
CA ASP A 404 12.85 22.84 -4.50
C ASP A 404 13.32 24.21 -3.98
N SER A 405 14.31 24.77 -4.66
CA SER A 405 14.85 26.07 -4.29
C SER A 405 15.30 26.84 -5.52
N ILE A 406 15.02 28.13 -5.53
CA ILE A 406 15.51 29.06 -6.56
C ILE A 406 16.16 30.27 -5.89
N LYS A 407 17.32 30.69 -6.39
CA LYS A 407 17.97 31.91 -5.94
C LYS A 407 17.33 33.12 -6.63
N ALA A 408 16.87 34.09 -5.84
CA ALA A 408 16.47 35.36 -6.39
C ALA A 408 17.73 36.08 -6.90
N SER A 409 17.94 36.08 -8.21
CA SER A 409 19.04 36.77 -8.85
C SER A 409 18.62 38.22 -9.16
N ALA A 410 19.51 39.17 -8.93
CA ALA A 410 19.37 40.48 -9.55
C ALA A 410 19.23 40.29 -11.07
N ALA A 411 18.22 40.89 -11.66
CA ALA A 411 18.10 40.91 -13.11
C ALA A 411 19.41 41.47 -13.67
N GLY A 412 20.16 40.63 -14.39
CA GLY A 412 21.35 41.04 -15.12
C GLY A 412 20.97 41.94 -16.30
#